data_92a9d657a3aefc940841f9d1e3ff6918
#
_entry.id   92a9d657a3aefc940841f9d1e3ff6918
#
_cell.length_a   1.000
_cell.length_b   1.000
_cell.length_c   1.000
_cell.angle_alpha   90.00
_cell.angle_beta   90.00
_cell.angle_gamma   90.00
#
_symmetry.space_group_name_H-M   'P 1'
#
loop_
_entity.id
_entity.type
_entity.pdbx_description
1 polymer ?
#
loop_
_entity_poly.entity_id
_entity_poly.type
_entity_poly.pdbx_seq_one_letter_code
_entity_poly.pdbx_strand_id
1 'polypeptide(L)'
;LNTFQLLKASLMEPKKQAAVRILAIGKIMRFVFLIILLLTIAAFVEFTIGLNSVSGDLDGLLLYIEEIEWLLYPLAFILLFVSTTLYHFIKISLFAWIGMAILKAMKRRGEYRHLWRTAALGVTVPTLLSFIIGFFAKNEWLPLLVSLVTLVYLYMAIKYYPKMPPQRK
;
A
#
# COMPACT_ATOMS: atom_id res chain seq x y z
N LEU A 1 -7.83 -9.92 15.83
CA LEU A 1 -7.31 -10.27 14.51
C LEU A 1 -5.79 -10.16 14.55
N ASN A 2 -5.09 -11.25 14.23
CA ASN A 2 -3.64 -11.27 14.04
C ASN A 2 -3.28 -10.69 12.66
N THR A 3 -2.00 -10.29 12.47
CA THR A 3 -1.49 -9.73 11.21
C THR A 3 -1.80 -10.62 10.00
N PHE A 4 -1.67 -11.94 10.16
CA PHE A 4 -2.02 -12.92 9.12
C PHE A 4 -3.52 -12.93 8.78
N GLN A 5 -4.37 -12.76 9.78
CA GLN A 5 -5.83 -12.65 9.57
C GLN A 5 -6.20 -11.33 8.88
N LEU A 6 -5.46 -10.24 9.13
CA LEU A 6 -5.62 -8.97 8.42
C LEU A 6 -5.21 -9.12 6.96
N LEU A 7 -4.12 -9.81 6.67
CA LEU A 7 -3.70 -10.10 5.29
C LEU A 7 -4.76 -10.94 4.57
N LYS A 8 -5.26 -12.00 5.19
CA LYS A 8 -6.35 -12.83 4.62
C LYS A 8 -7.64 -12.02 4.41
N ALA A 9 -8.00 -11.15 5.35
CA ALA A 9 -9.15 -10.26 5.21
C ALA A 9 -8.98 -9.25 4.08
N SER A 10 -7.75 -8.79 3.85
CA SER A 10 -7.39 -7.91 2.74
C SER A 10 -7.53 -8.62 1.38
N LEU A 11 -7.20 -9.93 1.30
CA LEU A 11 -7.20 -10.71 0.06
C LEU A 11 -8.58 -11.11 -0.45
N MET A 12 -9.51 -11.51 0.42
CA MET A 12 -10.68 -12.28 -0.03
C MET A 12 -12.04 -11.84 0.53
N GLU A 13 -12.10 -10.93 1.51
CA GLU A 13 -13.34 -10.68 2.21
C GLU A 13 -13.68 -9.19 2.42
N PRO A 14 -14.38 -8.54 1.46
CA PRO A 14 -14.80 -7.14 1.59
C PRO A 14 -15.62 -6.85 2.87
N LYS A 15 -16.37 -7.86 3.34
CA LYS A 15 -17.13 -7.78 4.60
C LYS A 15 -16.21 -7.67 5.82
N LYS A 16 -15.12 -8.41 5.86
CA LYS A 16 -14.12 -8.31 6.93
C LYS A 16 -13.31 -7.01 6.84
N GLN A 17 -13.02 -6.52 5.62
CA GLN A 17 -12.42 -5.20 5.43
C GLN A 17 -13.30 -4.08 6.01
N ALA A 18 -14.60 -4.14 5.82
CA ALA A 18 -15.53 -3.20 6.44
C ALA A 18 -15.54 -3.30 7.98
N ALA A 19 -15.37 -4.50 8.54
CA ALA A 19 -15.28 -4.71 9.99
C ALA A 19 -14.01 -4.13 10.62
N VAL A 20 -12.94 -3.96 9.85
CA VAL A 20 -11.66 -3.37 10.31
C VAL A 20 -11.82 -1.91 10.77
N ARG A 21 -12.87 -1.21 10.33
CA ARG A 21 -13.18 0.16 10.77
C ARG A 21 -13.22 0.35 12.28
N ILE A 22 -13.59 -0.70 13.04
CA ILE A 22 -13.70 -0.68 14.51
C ILE A 22 -12.45 -1.17 15.25
N LEU A 23 -11.44 -1.68 14.52
CA LEU A 23 -10.21 -2.15 15.13
C LEU A 23 -9.37 -0.99 15.70
N ALA A 24 -8.58 -1.29 16.73
CA ALA A 24 -7.61 -0.32 17.26
C ALA A 24 -6.60 0.09 16.18
N ILE A 25 -6.36 1.41 16.07
CA ILE A 25 -5.46 1.98 15.06
C ILE A 25 -4.06 1.36 15.11
N GLY A 26 -3.53 1.06 16.32
CA GLY A 26 -2.21 0.46 16.49
C GLY A 26 -2.04 -0.91 15.82
N LYS A 27 -3.12 -1.73 15.74
CA LYS A 27 -3.05 -3.01 15.01
C LYS A 27 -2.93 -2.79 13.51
N ILE A 28 -3.62 -1.79 12.99
CA ILE A 28 -3.59 -1.45 11.56
C ILE A 28 -2.25 -0.82 11.21
N MET A 29 -1.73 0.06 12.05
CA MET A 29 -0.40 0.66 11.86
C MET A 29 0.70 -0.40 11.83
N ARG A 30 0.70 -1.36 12.76
CA ARG A 30 1.67 -2.47 12.74
C ARG A 30 1.59 -3.26 11.43
N PHE A 31 0.39 -3.53 10.95
CA PHE A 31 0.18 -4.22 9.68
C PHE A 31 0.72 -3.39 8.51
N VAL A 32 0.39 -2.09 8.44
CA VAL A 32 0.86 -1.19 7.39
C VAL A 32 2.38 -1.08 7.38
N PHE A 33 3.01 -0.89 8.55
CA PHE A 33 4.47 -0.82 8.64
C PHE A 33 5.16 -2.13 8.25
N LEU A 34 4.58 -3.27 8.57
CA LEU A 34 5.11 -4.56 8.13
C LEU A 34 5.09 -4.68 6.60
N ILE A 35 4.01 -4.24 5.98
CA ILE A 35 3.91 -4.22 4.50
C ILE A 35 4.91 -3.22 3.89
N ILE A 36 5.04 -2.03 4.48
CA ILE A 36 6.01 -1.02 4.04
C ILE A 36 7.44 -1.60 4.13
N LEU A 37 7.78 -2.25 5.23
CA LEU A 37 9.09 -2.87 5.40
C LEU A 37 9.36 -3.94 4.32
N LEU A 38 8.36 -4.79 4.04
CA LEU A 38 8.47 -5.80 3.00
C LEU A 38 8.66 -5.18 1.62
N LEU A 39 7.89 -4.13 1.30
CA LEU A 39 8.03 -3.39 0.03
C LEU A 39 9.39 -2.67 -0.05
N THR A 40 9.90 -2.13 1.07
CA THR A 40 11.21 -1.48 1.11
C THR A 40 12.33 -2.48 0.86
N ILE A 41 12.29 -3.64 1.50
CA ILE A 41 13.29 -4.71 1.26
C ILE A 41 13.28 -5.09 -0.22
N ALA A 42 12.11 -5.25 -0.79
CA ALA A 42 11.95 -5.61 -2.17
C ALA A 42 12.46 -4.52 -3.14
N ALA A 43 12.17 -3.25 -2.86
CA ALA A 43 12.71 -2.10 -3.61
C ALA A 43 14.24 -1.98 -3.46
N PHE A 44 14.77 -2.33 -2.29
CA PHE A 44 16.21 -2.33 -2.05
C PHE A 44 16.90 -3.43 -2.86
N VAL A 45 16.32 -4.63 -2.95
CA VAL A 45 16.83 -5.70 -3.81
C VAL A 45 16.81 -5.28 -5.28
N GLU A 46 15.73 -4.65 -5.75
CA GLU A 46 15.67 -4.12 -7.12
C GLU A 46 16.73 -3.04 -7.37
N PHE A 47 16.94 -2.16 -6.40
CA PHE A 47 18.00 -1.14 -6.45
C PHE A 47 19.39 -1.75 -6.59
N THR A 48 19.72 -2.76 -5.78
CA THR A 48 21.04 -3.42 -5.82
C THR A 48 21.29 -4.16 -7.13
N ILE A 49 20.26 -4.84 -7.67
CA ILE A 49 20.35 -5.50 -8.98
C ILE A 49 20.54 -4.45 -10.09
N GLY A 50 19.79 -3.35 -10.04
CA GLY A 50 19.88 -2.25 -11.00
C GLY A 50 21.26 -1.59 -10.98
N LEU A 51 21.80 -1.36 -9.79
CA LEU A 51 23.14 -0.76 -9.63
C LEU A 51 24.23 -1.65 -10.26
N ASN A 52 24.19 -2.95 -10.00
CA ASN A 52 25.14 -3.91 -10.55
C ASN A 52 25.06 -4.02 -12.08
N SER A 53 23.88 -3.87 -12.66
CA SER A 53 23.70 -3.91 -14.12
C SER A 53 24.29 -2.68 -14.81
N VAL A 54 24.11 -1.50 -14.22
CA VAL A 54 24.64 -0.23 -14.78
C VAL A 54 26.15 -0.13 -14.60
N SER A 55 26.68 -0.59 -13.47
CA SER A 55 28.11 -0.52 -13.17
C SER A 55 28.95 -1.45 -14.08
N GLY A 56 28.35 -2.53 -14.58
CA GLY A 56 29.02 -3.44 -15.53
C GLY A 56 29.30 -2.83 -16.89
N ASP A 57 28.58 -1.76 -17.27
CA ASP A 57 28.72 -1.09 -18.57
C ASP A 57 29.71 0.11 -18.55
N LEU A 58 30.19 0.51 -17.34
CA LEU A 58 31.05 1.69 -17.17
C LEU A 58 32.37 1.33 -16.45
N ASP A 59 33.44 1.26 -17.20
CA ASP A 59 34.77 1.03 -16.66
C ASP A 59 35.13 2.09 -15.59
N GLY A 60 35.51 1.62 -14.40
CA GLY A 60 35.89 2.46 -13.26
C GLY A 60 34.74 2.84 -12.31
N LEU A 61 33.46 2.73 -12.71
CA LEU A 61 32.33 3.00 -11.82
C LEU A 61 32.21 1.94 -10.71
N LEU A 62 32.52 0.68 -11.03
CA LEU A 62 32.53 -0.42 -10.04
C LEU A 62 33.48 -0.13 -8.90
N LEU A 63 34.72 0.26 -9.21
CA LEU A 63 35.76 0.57 -8.20
C LEU A 63 35.28 1.72 -7.28
N TYR A 64 34.62 2.73 -7.85
CA TYR A 64 34.13 3.85 -7.08
C TYR A 64 32.96 3.45 -6.18
N ILE A 65 32.07 2.58 -6.68
CA ILE A 65 30.93 2.06 -5.88
C ILE A 65 31.45 1.18 -4.73
N GLU A 66 32.41 0.31 -4.97
CA GLU A 66 33.03 -0.53 -3.93
C GLU A 66 33.65 0.31 -2.81
N GLU A 67 34.29 1.45 -3.13
CA GLU A 67 34.87 2.35 -2.15
C GLU A 67 33.83 3.00 -1.22
N ILE A 68 32.63 3.31 -1.73
CA ILE A 68 31.57 4.01 -0.98
C ILE A 68 30.41 3.10 -0.56
N GLU A 69 30.43 1.80 -0.87
CA GLU A 69 29.28 0.89 -0.65
C GLU A 69 28.83 0.84 0.81
N TRP A 70 29.78 0.94 1.75
CA TRP A 70 29.48 0.95 3.20
C TRP A 70 28.57 2.11 3.63
N LEU A 71 28.59 3.22 2.90
CA LEU A 71 27.72 4.38 3.09
C LEU A 71 26.51 4.35 2.16
N LEU A 72 26.69 3.91 0.92
CA LEU A 72 25.68 3.91 -0.13
C LEU A 72 24.48 3.02 0.23
N TYR A 73 24.73 1.78 0.64
CA TYR A 73 23.64 0.84 0.93
C TYR A 73 22.80 1.22 2.15
N PRO A 74 23.36 1.58 3.31
CA PRO A 74 22.56 2.06 4.42
C PRO A 74 21.76 3.33 4.10
N LEU A 75 22.37 4.28 3.39
CA LEU A 75 21.70 5.52 2.99
C LEU A 75 20.57 5.23 1.99
N ALA A 76 20.82 4.40 0.98
CA ALA A 76 19.79 3.99 0.01
C ALA A 76 18.61 3.29 0.71
N PHE A 77 18.89 2.38 1.65
CA PHE A 77 17.84 1.69 2.41
C PHE A 77 16.99 2.67 3.21
N ILE A 78 17.59 3.63 3.90
CA ILE A 78 16.87 4.66 4.67
C ILE A 78 16.01 5.52 3.73
N LEU A 79 16.56 5.99 2.62
CA LEU A 79 15.84 6.81 1.64
C LEU A 79 14.68 6.04 1.01
N LEU A 80 14.89 4.77 0.65
CA LEU A 80 13.84 3.91 0.13
C LEU A 80 12.75 3.67 1.19
N PHE A 81 13.12 3.44 2.45
CA PHE A 81 12.15 3.27 3.52
C PHE A 81 11.28 4.51 3.73
N VAL A 82 11.89 5.69 3.78
CA VAL A 82 11.18 6.97 3.93
C VAL A 82 10.26 7.20 2.73
N SER A 83 10.77 7.05 1.52
CA SER A 83 10.02 7.26 0.27
C SER A 83 8.83 6.30 0.16
N THR A 84 9.06 5.01 0.41
CA THR A 84 8.01 3.98 0.40
C THR A 84 6.95 4.26 1.46
N THR A 85 7.38 4.70 2.65
CA THR A 85 6.46 5.08 3.74
C THR A 85 5.57 6.24 3.32
N LEU A 86 6.15 7.34 2.86
CA LEU A 86 5.41 8.52 2.42
C LEU A 86 4.43 8.17 1.29
N TYR A 87 4.91 7.49 0.26
CA TYR A 87 4.08 7.06 -0.87
C TYR A 87 2.88 6.21 -0.41
N HIS A 88 3.12 5.25 0.47
CA HIS A 88 2.06 4.34 0.95
C HIS A 88 1.02 5.07 1.80
N PHE A 89 1.43 5.97 2.69
CA PHE A 89 0.52 6.79 3.50
C PHE A 89 -0.29 7.78 2.66
N ILE A 90 0.33 8.44 1.68
CA ILE A 90 -0.35 9.33 0.74
C ILE A 90 -1.40 8.52 -0.04
N LYS A 91 -1.04 7.36 -0.55
CA LYS A 91 -1.93 6.46 -1.29
C LYS A 91 -3.14 6.05 -0.45
N ILE A 92 -2.93 5.56 0.79
CA ILE A 92 -4.02 5.21 1.71
C ILE A 92 -4.94 6.40 1.96
N SER A 93 -4.37 7.58 2.22
CA SER A 93 -5.13 8.79 2.54
C SER A 93 -5.96 9.27 1.36
N LEU A 94 -5.41 9.20 0.14
CA LEU A 94 -6.12 9.54 -1.10
C LEU A 94 -7.32 8.59 -1.34
N PHE A 95 -7.10 7.28 -1.22
CA PHE A 95 -8.18 6.32 -1.36
C PHE A 95 -9.23 6.43 -0.24
N ALA A 96 -8.83 6.79 0.98
CA ALA A 96 -9.76 7.07 2.06
C ALA A 96 -10.63 8.30 1.75
N TRP A 97 -10.04 9.34 1.16
CA TRP A 97 -10.77 10.54 0.74
C TRP A 97 -11.78 10.24 -0.39
N ILE A 98 -11.36 9.50 -1.42
CA ILE A 98 -12.27 9.02 -2.47
C ILE A 98 -13.37 8.13 -1.86
N GLY A 99 -13.01 7.27 -0.91
CA GLY A 99 -13.95 6.44 -0.16
C GLY A 99 -15.03 7.26 0.58
N MET A 100 -14.67 8.45 1.09
CA MET A 100 -15.66 9.37 1.70
C MET A 100 -16.69 9.87 0.68
N ALA A 101 -16.26 10.17 -0.54
CA ALA A 101 -17.17 10.57 -1.61
C ALA A 101 -18.12 9.41 -1.97
N ILE A 102 -17.58 8.19 -2.13
CA ILE A 102 -18.38 6.98 -2.39
C ILE A 102 -19.37 6.71 -1.25
N LEU A 103 -18.92 6.81 0.01
CA LEU A 103 -19.74 6.59 1.20
C LEU A 103 -20.96 7.53 1.23
N LYS A 104 -20.74 8.82 0.95
CA LYS A 104 -21.78 9.84 0.87
C LYS A 104 -22.75 9.53 -0.28
N ALA A 105 -22.25 9.19 -1.47
CA ALA A 105 -23.06 8.84 -2.63
C ALA A 105 -23.96 7.61 -2.36
N MET A 106 -23.45 6.63 -1.61
CA MET A 106 -24.19 5.42 -1.22
C MET A 106 -25.10 5.63 0.00
N LYS A 107 -25.21 6.84 0.55
CA LYS A 107 -25.98 7.16 1.77
C LYS A 107 -25.63 6.23 2.93
N ARG A 108 -24.33 5.97 3.11
CA ARG A 108 -23.79 5.15 4.19
C ARG A 108 -23.20 6.03 5.29
N ARG A 109 -23.16 5.53 6.54
CA ARG A 109 -22.64 6.23 7.71
C ARG A 109 -21.21 5.76 7.99
N GLY A 110 -20.27 6.70 8.08
CA GLY A 110 -18.88 6.46 8.45
C GLY A 110 -18.11 7.77 8.55
N GLU A 111 -16.97 7.72 9.22
CA GLU A 111 -16.04 8.84 9.37
C GLU A 111 -14.79 8.56 8.57
N TYR A 112 -13.98 9.59 8.28
CA TYR A 112 -12.71 9.47 7.57
C TYR A 112 -11.77 8.44 8.21
N ARG A 113 -11.66 8.43 9.55
CA ARG A 113 -10.84 7.47 10.30
C ARG A 113 -11.25 6.00 10.04
N HIS A 114 -12.53 5.74 9.84
CA HIS A 114 -13.04 4.39 9.52
C HIS A 114 -12.64 3.99 8.10
N LEU A 115 -12.78 4.90 7.17
CA LEU A 115 -12.40 4.68 5.77
C LEU A 115 -10.89 4.57 5.59
N TRP A 116 -10.11 5.37 6.33
CA TRP A 116 -8.66 5.25 6.31
C TRP A 116 -8.19 3.83 6.70
N ARG A 117 -8.79 3.24 7.74
CA ARG A 117 -8.50 1.86 8.15
C ARG A 117 -8.90 0.83 7.10
N THR A 118 -10.05 1.02 6.47
CA THR A 118 -10.52 0.15 5.39
C THR A 118 -9.66 0.30 4.14
N ALA A 119 -9.29 1.53 3.78
CA ALA A 119 -8.40 1.83 2.66
C ALA A 119 -7.00 1.24 2.88
N ALA A 120 -6.47 1.29 4.11
CA ALA A 120 -5.18 0.69 4.45
C ALA A 120 -5.11 -0.81 4.09
N LEU A 121 -6.20 -1.56 4.32
CA LEU A 121 -6.27 -2.95 3.89
C LEU A 121 -6.56 -3.08 2.38
N GLY A 122 -7.44 -2.26 1.85
CA GLY A 122 -7.83 -2.30 0.43
C GLY A 122 -6.68 -1.97 -0.52
N VAL A 123 -5.75 -1.10 -0.11
CA VAL A 123 -4.55 -0.73 -0.87
C VAL A 123 -3.48 -1.82 -0.83
N THR A 124 -3.40 -2.58 0.27
CA THR A 124 -2.28 -3.51 0.53
C THR A 124 -2.18 -4.59 -0.53
N VAL A 125 -3.28 -5.30 -0.82
CA VAL A 125 -3.25 -6.44 -1.76
C VAL A 125 -2.94 -6.02 -3.19
N PRO A 126 -3.64 -5.01 -3.76
CA PRO A 126 -3.29 -4.56 -5.09
C PRO A 126 -1.84 -4.08 -5.19
N THR A 127 -1.30 -3.46 -4.13
CA THR A 127 0.09 -2.99 -4.13
C THR A 127 1.08 -4.15 -4.09
N LEU A 128 0.85 -5.18 -3.26
CA LEU A 128 1.67 -6.39 -3.24
C LEU A 128 1.61 -7.13 -4.58
N LEU A 129 0.43 -7.23 -5.15
CA LEU A 129 0.24 -7.89 -6.45
C LEU A 129 0.97 -7.13 -7.57
N SER A 130 0.87 -5.79 -7.59
CA SER A 130 1.58 -4.97 -8.56
C SER A 130 3.09 -5.09 -8.44
N PHE A 131 3.59 -5.21 -7.22
CA PHE A 131 5.00 -5.43 -6.99
C PHE A 131 5.46 -6.77 -7.57
N ILE A 132 4.74 -7.86 -7.28
CA ILE A 132 5.05 -9.20 -7.82
C ILE A 132 5.00 -9.19 -9.34
N ILE A 133 3.95 -8.63 -9.93
CA ILE A 133 3.80 -8.57 -11.39
C ILE A 133 4.88 -7.68 -12.02
N GLY A 134 5.21 -6.54 -11.40
CA GLY A 134 6.23 -5.61 -11.88
C GLY A 134 7.63 -6.21 -11.91
N PHE A 135 7.91 -7.21 -11.08
CA PHE A 135 9.16 -7.94 -11.11
C PHE A 135 9.30 -8.81 -12.38
N PHE A 136 8.17 -9.35 -12.89
CA PHE A 136 8.16 -10.21 -14.09
C PHE A 136 7.85 -9.43 -15.38
N ALA A 137 7.07 -8.36 -15.28
CA ALA A 137 6.60 -7.60 -16.45
C ALA A 137 6.59 -6.10 -16.12
N LYS A 138 7.55 -5.36 -16.66
CA LYS A 138 7.56 -3.89 -16.60
C LYS A 138 6.49 -3.35 -17.55
N ASN A 139 5.32 -3.01 -16.98
CA ASN A 139 4.21 -2.45 -17.74
C ASN A 139 3.76 -1.13 -17.10
N GLU A 140 3.79 -0.05 -17.87
CA GLU A 140 3.42 1.30 -17.42
C GLU A 140 1.95 1.42 -17.00
N TRP A 141 1.07 0.56 -17.51
CA TRP A 141 -0.36 0.53 -17.17
C TRP A 141 -0.67 -0.17 -15.84
N LEU A 142 0.28 -0.90 -15.29
CA LEU A 142 0.10 -1.69 -14.09
C LEU A 142 -0.34 -0.86 -12.87
N PRO A 143 0.26 0.33 -12.58
CA PRO A 143 -0.18 1.18 -11.46
C PRO A 143 -1.62 1.66 -11.61
N LEU A 144 -2.07 1.89 -12.84
CA LEU A 144 -3.43 2.33 -13.15
C LEU A 144 -4.45 1.21 -12.91
N LEU A 145 -4.15 -0.01 -13.37
CA LEU A 145 -4.97 -1.20 -13.11
C LEU A 145 -5.07 -1.49 -11.61
N VAL A 146 -3.96 -1.38 -10.87
CA VAL A 146 -3.91 -1.56 -9.42
C VAL A 146 -4.79 -0.53 -8.70
N SER A 147 -4.79 0.71 -9.16
CA SER A 147 -5.63 1.77 -8.61
C SER A 147 -7.12 1.49 -8.85
N LEU A 148 -7.49 1.00 -10.03
CA LEU A 148 -8.86 0.58 -10.33
C LEU A 148 -9.31 -0.59 -9.45
N VAL A 149 -8.47 -1.62 -9.32
CA VAL A 149 -8.76 -2.76 -8.42
C VAL A 149 -8.95 -2.27 -6.99
N THR A 150 -8.10 -1.37 -6.50
CA THR A 150 -8.24 -0.78 -5.16
C THR A 150 -9.58 -0.06 -4.98
N LEU A 151 -10.04 0.71 -5.99
CA LEU A 151 -11.34 1.38 -5.95
C LEU A 151 -12.50 0.39 -5.90
N VAL A 152 -12.43 -0.69 -6.67
CA VAL A 152 -13.45 -1.76 -6.63
C VAL A 152 -13.51 -2.42 -5.25
N TYR A 153 -12.36 -2.77 -4.66
CA TYR A 153 -12.30 -3.33 -3.31
C TYR A 153 -12.89 -2.37 -2.28
N LEU A 154 -12.54 -1.09 -2.35
CA LEU A 154 -13.05 -0.06 -1.46
C LEU A 154 -14.56 0.12 -1.59
N TYR A 155 -15.08 0.16 -2.82
CA TYR A 155 -16.51 0.22 -3.11
C TYR A 155 -17.25 -0.98 -2.50
N MET A 156 -16.73 -2.19 -2.71
CA MET A 156 -17.31 -3.42 -2.14
C MET A 156 -17.32 -3.39 -0.61
N ALA A 157 -16.24 -2.91 0.01
CA ALA A 157 -16.17 -2.79 1.47
C ALA A 157 -17.17 -1.76 2.00
N ILE A 158 -17.32 -0.60 1.34
CA ILE A 158 -18.28 0.46 1.72
C ILE A 158 -19.73 -0.04 1.66
N LYS A 159 -20.05 -0.96 0.76
CA LYS A 159 -21.39 -1.57 0.67
C LYS A 159 -21.83 -2.23 2.00
N TYR A 160 -20.88 -2.67 2.83
CA TYR A 160 -21.16 -3.27 4.14
C TYR A 160 -21.17 -2.26 5.31
N TYR A 161 -21.00 -0.96 5.03
CA TYR A 161 -21.16 0.08 6.04
C TYR A 161 -22.63 0.28 6.40
N PRO A 162 -22.96 0.72 7.64
CA PRO A 162 -24.36 0.96 8.04
C PRO A 162 -25.00 2.05 7.18
N LYS A 163 -26.29 1.90 6.91
CA LYS A 163 -27.09 2.92 6.23
C LYS A 163 -27.26 4.15 7.12
N MET A 164 -27.38 5.32 6.53
CA MET A 164 -27.82 6.50 7.26
C MET A 164 -29.24 6.32 7.75
N PRO A 165 -29.56 6.72 9.00
CA PRO A 165 -30.94 6.75 9.45
C PRO A 165 -31.76 7.72 8.57
N PRO A 166 -33.07 7.44 8.35
CA PRO A 166 -33.93 8.37 7.62
C PRO A 166 -33.93 9.71 8.35
N GLN A 167 -33.67 10.80 7.61
CA GLN A 167 -33.81 12.14 8.16
C GLN A 167 -35.31 12.32 8.52
N ARG A 168 -35.60 12.42 9.82
CA ARG A 168 -36.94 12.95 10.24
C ARG A 168 -37.00 14.40 9.75
N LYS A 169 -37.87 14.62 8.77
CA LYS A 169 -38.33 15.97 8.39
C LYS A 169 -39.12 16.57 9.54
#